data_629f1d05c5c5e69b900140ab82049982
#
_entry.id   629f1d05c5c5e69b900140ab82049982
#
_cell.length_a   1.000
_cell.length_b   1.000
_cell.length_c   1.000
_cell.angle_alpha   90.00
_cell.angle_beta   90.00
_cell.angle_gamma   90.00
#
_symmetry.space_group_name_H-M   'P 1'
#
loop_
_entity.id
_entity.type
_entity.pdbx_description
1 polymer ?
#
loop_
_entity_poly.entity_id
_entity_poly.type
_entity_poly.pdbx_seq_one_letter_code
_entity_poly.pdbx_strand_id
1 'polypeptide(L)'
;MLCLYTYGIGQTLQTTKPVPGKYPELEKMTPGMTEIWEPEVKIIQPGVTNSDAPSDAIVLFSGTELNSEWTDLQGNPSKWVVKDGVLISTRGAGFIKSKRKFENFQLHIEWRTPAEVSGESQGRGNSGVFLQELYEVQVLDSYNNRTYRNGQAGSLYKQYAPLVNVCKKPGEWQTYDIIYTAPTFGNDSASYVTRPRVTVLQNGVLVQNNVVLRGPTEYIGIPEYFIKKHGPGSIELQDHGNPVGYRNIWIREL
;
A
#
# COMPACT_ATOMS: atom_id res chain seq x y z
N MET A 1 -22.32 -13.31 71.58
CA MET A 1 -22.72 -12.07 70.90
C MET A 1 -22.77 -12.41 69.42
N LEU A 2 -23.94 -12.81 68.87
CA LEU A 2 -24.14 -13.27 67.51
C LEU A 2 -24.51 -12.06 66.63
N CYS A 3 -23.67 -11.78 65.64
CA CYS A 3 -23.98 -10.73 64.65
C CYS A 3 -24.69 -11.36 63.47
N LEU A 4 -25.98 -11.10 63.34
CA LEU A 4 -26.80 -11.50 62.19
C LEU A 4 -26.56 -10.52 61.03
N TYR A 5 -25.99 -11.00 59.94
CA TYR A 5 -26.01 -10.28 58.68
C TYR A 5 -27.28 -10.63 57.91
N THR A 6 -28.14 -9.64 57.73
CA THR A 6 -29.30 -9.73 56.85
C THR A 6 -28.85 -9.54 55.39
N TYR A 7 -29.03 -10.56 54.59
CA TYR A 7 -28.91 -10.48 53.14
C TYR A 7 -30.12 -9.73 52.55
N GLY A 8 -29.82 -8.68 51.78
CA GLY A 8 -30.80 -7.89 51.06
C GLY A 8 -31.46 -8.69 49.93
N ILE A 9 -32.72 -8.43 49.79
CA ILE A 9 -33.68 -9.03 48.89
C ILE A 9 -33.26 -8.84 47.44
N GLY A 10 -33.13 -9.97 46.72
CA GLY A 10 -32.86 -9.96 45.27
C GLY A 10 -33.98 -9.27 44.51
N GLN A 11 -33.65 -8.24 43.77
CA GLN A 11 -34.55 -7.69 42.77
C GLN A 11 -34.66 -8.70 41.62
N THR A 12 -35.83 -9.31 41.52
CA THR A 12 -36.21 -10.12 40.36
C THR A 12 -36.34 -9.17 39.17
N LEU A 13 -35.37 -9.27 38.23
CA LEU A 13 -35.51 -8.63 36.94
C LEU A 13 -36.77 -9.19 36.27
N GLN A 14 -37.85 -8.47 36.30
CA GLN A 14 -39.01 -8.76 35.46
C GLN A 14 -38.58 -8.52 34.01
N THR A 15 -38.32 -9.60 33.29
CA THR A 15 -38.22 -9.56 31.83
C THR A 15 -39.64 -9.27 31.32
N THR A 16 -39.97 -8.00 31.12
CA THR A 16 -41.15 -7.63 30.35
C THR A 16 -40.93 -8.14 28.92
N LYS A 17 -41.70 -9.16 28.54
CA LYS A 17 -41.79 -9.54 27.12
C LYS A 17 -42.11 -8.27 26.33
N PRO A 18 -41.42 -8.01 25.22
CA PRO A 18 -41.75 -6.87 24.38
C PRO A 18 -43.25 -6.99 24.04
N VAL A 19 -44.04 -6.00 24.39
CA VAL A 19 -45.42 -5.89 23.91
C VAL A 19 -45.30 -5.81 22.38
N PRO A 20 -46.01 -6.65 21.61
CA PRO A 20 -46.01 -6.50 20.17
C PRO A 20 -46.63 -5.13 19.86
N GLY A 21 -45.78 -4.10 19.76
CA GLY A 21 -46.21 -2.85 19.17
C GLY A 21 -46.60 -3.18 17.73
N LYS A 22 -47.74 -2.66 17.27
CA LYS A 22 -47.99 -2.58 15.84
C LYS A 22 -46.83 -1.75 15.25
N TYR A 23 -45.80 -2.44 14.78
CA TYR A 23 -44.87 -1.78 13.88
C TYR A 23 -45.71 -1.27 12.70
N PRO A 24 -45.58 0.00 12.31
CA PRO A 24 -46.22 0.45 11.09
C PRO A 24 -45.88 -0.53 9.97
N GLU A 25 -46.85 -0.92 9.18
CA GLU A 25 -46.61 -1.76 8.02
C GLU A 25 -45.46 -1.08 7.25
N LEU A 26 -44.33 -1.80 7.09
CA LEU A 26 -43.23 -1.30 6.31
C LEU A 26 -43.76 -1.03 4.90
N GLU A 27 -43.66 0.19 4.44
CA GLU A 27 -43.98 0.51 3.05
C GLU A 27 -43.33 -0.50 2.13
N LYS A 28 -44.09 -1.02 1.16
CA LYS A 28 -43.54 -1.96 0.20
C LYS A 28 -42.41 -1.28 -0.54
N MET A 29 -41.19 -1.76 -0.35
CA MET A 29 -40.01 -1.19 -0.99
C MET A 29 -40.16 -1.20 -2.50
N THR A 30 -39.85 -0.08 -3.10
CA THR A 30 -39.77 0.08 -4.56
C THR A 30 -38.31 0.32 -4.96
N PRO A 31 -37.90 0.00 -6.22
CA PRO A 31 -36.53 0.23 -6.69
C PRO A 31 -36.02 1.65 -6.41
N GLY A 32 -36.80 2.66 -6.69
CA GLY A 32 -36.40 4.07 -6.51
C GLY A 32 -36.06 4.47 -5.07
N MET A 33 -36.47 3.70 -4.05
CA MET A 33 -36.13 4.00 -2.65
C MET A 33 -34.66 3.74 -2.30
N THR A 34 -33.94 2.99 -3.14
CA THR A 34 -32.51 2.67 -2.95
C THR A 34 -31.64 3.20 -4.08
N GLU A 35 -32.20 3.89 -5.05
CA GLU A 35 -31.47 4.52 -6.14
C GLU A 35 -30.88 5.85 -5.68
N ILE A 36 -29.57 6.02 -5.88
CA ILE A 36 -28.83 7.25 -5.57
C ILE A 36 -28.37 7.85 -6.88
N TRP A 37 -28.95 8.98 -7.26
CA TRP A 37 -28.68 9.63 -8.55
C TRP A 37 -27.58 10.70 -8.43
N GLU A 38 -27.39 11.27 -7.26
CA GLU A 38 -26.43 12.36 -7.01
C GLU A 38 -25.45 12.03 -5.88
N PRO A 39 -24.17 12.44 -5.99
CA PRO A 39 -23.56 13.05 -7.18
C PRO A 39 -23.36 12.03 -8.31
N GLU A 40 -23.40 12.48 -9.57
CA GLU A 40 -23.07 11.63 -10.72
C GLU A 40 -21.65 11.08 -10.63
N VAL A 41 -21.45 9.86 -11.12
CA VAL A 41 -20.13 9.24 -11.18
C VAL A 41 -19.22 9.98 -12.14
N LYS A 42 -18.04 10.40 -11.65
CA LYS A 42 -17.05 11.09 -12.47
C LYS A 42 -16.60 10.22 -13.65
N ILE A 43 -16.70 10.76 -14.85
CA ILE A 43 -16.23 10.11 -16.08
C ILE A 43 -14.74 10.40 -16.25
N ILE A 44 -13.92 9.35 -16.39
CA ILE A 44 -12.51 9.44 -16.73
C ILE A 44 -12.23 8.59 -17.97
N GLN A 45 -11.19 8.94 -18.71
CA GLN A 45 -10.72 8.15 -19.84
C GLN A 45 -9.74 7.09 -19.32
N PRO A 46 -9.99 5.80 -19.51
CA PRO A 46 -8.99 4.78 -19.21
C PRO A 46 -7.81 4.89 -20.17
N GLY A 47 -6.66 4.35 -19.81
CA GLY A 47 -5.54 4.18 -20.73
C GLY A 47 -5.88 3.24 -21.90
N VAL A 48 -5.09 3.26 -22.96
CA VAL A 48 -5.25 2.38 -24.14
C VAL A 48 -4.97 0.93 -23.74
N THR A 49 -4.00 0.72 -22.88
CA THR A 49 -3.68 -0.56 -22.26
C THR A 49 -3.85 -0.47 -20.74
N ASN A 50 -3.87 -1.61 -20.06
CA ASN A 50 -4.00 -1.64 -18.59
C ASN A 50 -2.80 -1.02 -17.85
N SER A 51 -1.68 -0.79 -18.54
CA SER A 51 -0.49 -0.15 -17.97
C SER A 51 -0.45 1.36 -18.19
N ASP A 52 -1.29 1.89 -19.07
CA ASP A 52 -1.30 3.33 -19.39
C ASP A 52 -2.02 4.13 -18.29
N ALA A 53 -1.54 5.33 -18.05
CA ALA A 53 -2.14 6.24 -17.08
C ALA A 53 -3.56 6.66 -17.52
N PRO A 54 -4.58 6.50 -16.66
CA PRO A 54 -5.90 7.10 -16.93
C PRO A 54 -5.84 8.64 -16.85
N SER A 55 -6.86 9.30 -17.37
CA SER A 55 -6.86 10.76 -17.53
C SER A 55 -6.84 11.57 -16.23
N ASP A 56 -7.13 10.95 -15.09
CA ASP A 56 -7.05 11.55 -13.75
C ASP A 56 -5.80 11.13 -12.97
N ALA A 57 -4.87 10.41 -13.60
CA ALA A 57 -3.62 10.03 -12.97
C ALA A 57 -2.58 11.16 -13.04
N ILE A 58 -1.74 11.17 -12.04
CA ILE A 58 -0.53 11.99 -11.95
C ILE A 58 0.63 11.13 -12.43
N VAL A 59 1.28 11.52 -13.52
CA VAL A 59 2.46 10.82 -14.03
C VAL A 59 3.67 11.23 -13.22
N LEU A 60 4.27 10.29 -12.50
CA LEU A 60 5.47 10.52 -11.68
C LEU A 60 6.76 10.29 -12.48
N PHE A 61 6.72 9.43 -13.50
CA PHE A 61 7.85 9.25 -14.42
C PHE A 61 7.39 8.65 -15.77
N SER A 62 7.66 9.38 -16.84
CA SER A 62 7.31 9.00 -18.23
C SER A 62 8.51 8.67 -19.11
N GLY A 63 9.72 8.64 -18.52
CA GLY A 63 10.94 8.26 -19.27
C GLY A 63 11.92 9.39 -19.60
N THR A 64 11.61 10.65 -19.28
CA THR A 64 12.47 11.77 -19.67
C THR A 64 13.08 12.53 -18.50
N GLU A 65 12.26 13.09 -17.62
CA GLU A 65 12.71 13.99 -16.57
C GLU A 65 12.49 13.40 -15.17
N LEU A 66 13.60 13.05 -14.50
CA LEU A 66 13.54 12.55 -13.13
C LEU A 66 13.24 13.67 -12.14
N ASN A 67 13.97 14.76 -12.19
CA ASN A 67 13.94 15.78 -11.15
C ASN A 67 12.73 16.72 -11.22
N SER A 68 11.80 16.53 -12.14
CA SER A 68 10.50 17.22 -12.12
C SER A 68 9.64 16.74 -10.94
N GLU A 69 9.53 15.43 -10.73
CA GLU A 69 8.68 14.82 -9.71
C GLU A 69 9.44 14.15 -8.56
N TRP A 70 10.76 13.93 -8.67
CA TRP A 70 11.57 13.21 -7.69
C TRP A 70 12.73 14.04 -7.14
N THR A 71 13.10 13.73 -5.89
CA THR A 71 14.29 14.27 -5.21
C THR A 71 15.01 13.17 -4.45
N ASP A 72 16.21 13.44 -3.94
CA ASP A 72 16.76 12.67 -2.84
C ASP A 72 15.94 12.89 -1.55
N LEU A 73 16.25 12.17 -0.47
CA LEU A 73 15.52 12.30 0.79
C LEU A 73 15.66 13.69 1.44
N GLN A 74 16.68 14.44 1.09
CA GLN A 74 16.96 15.81 1.58
C GLN A 74 16.29 16.90 0.74
N GLY A 75 15.65 16.53 -0.38
CA GLY A 75 14.98 17.46 -1.30
C GLY A 75 15.88 18.01 -2.40
N ASN A 76 17.10 17.51 -2.55
CA ASN A 76 18.01 17.87 -3.63
C ASN A 76 17.74 17.05 -4.90
N PRO A 77 18.27 17.46 -6.06
CA PRO A 77 18.24 16.66 -7.28
C PRO A 77 18.81 15.25 -7.05
N SER A 78 18.06 14.24 -7.48
CA SER A 78 18.50 12.84 -7.38
C SER A 78 19.72 12.59 -8.26
N LYS A 79 20.58 11.66 -7.81
CA LYS A 79 21.73 11.14 -8.54
C LYS A 79 21.45 9.84 -9.31
N TRP A 80 20.20 9.38 -9.30
CA TRP A 80 19.78 8.26 -10.14
C TRP A 80 19.87 8.63 -11.62
N VAL A 81 20.10 7.67 -12.48
CA VAL A 81 20.33 7.90 -13.90
C VAL A 81 19.09 7.58 -14.71
N VAL A 82 18.75 8.44 -15.68
CA VAL A 82 17.77 8.13 -16.71
C VAL A 82 18.52 7.77 -17.99
N LYS A 83 18.29 6.55 -18.48
CA LYS A 83 18.89 6.04 -19.72
C LYS A 83 17.87 5.27 -20.54
N ASP A 84 17.72 5.61 -21.81
CA ASP A 84 16.79 4.96 -22.75
C ASP A 84 15.34 4.86 -22.20
N GLY A 85 14.86 5.94 -21.57
CA GLY A 85 13.52 6.00 -20.97
C GLY A 85 13.36 5.24 -19.65
N VAL A 86 14.45 4.72 -19.09
CA VAL A 86 14.47 3.96 -17.84
C VAL A 86 15.16 4.74 -16.73
N LEU A 87 14.52 4.88 -15.61
CA LEU A 87 15.07 5.37 -14.36
C LEU A 87 15.83 4.22 -13.69
N ILE A 88 17.11 4.39 -13.45
CA ILE A 88 17.99 3.32 -12.93
C ILE A 88 18.52 3.72 -11.55
N SER A 89 18.29 2.85 -10.57
CA SER A 89 18.89 2.97 -9.24
C SER A 89 20.41 2.96 -9.35
N THR A 90 21.04 3.96 -8.73
CA THR A 90 22.48 4.15 -8.78
C THR A 90 23.10 3.86 -7.43
N ARG A 91 23.99 2.89 -7.37
CA ARG A 91 24.65 2.44 -6.13
C ARG A 91 25.27 3.61 -5.36
N GLY A 92 24.86 3.75 -4.11
CA GLY A 92 25.36 4.79 -3.21
C GLY A 92 24.76 6.18 -3.43
N ALA A 93 23.80 6.31 -4.36
CA ALA A 93 23.06 7.56 -4.56
C ALA A 93 21.98 7.80 -3.50
N GLY A 94 21.62 6.77 -2.74
CA GLY A 94 20.55 6.81 -1.75
C GLY A 94 19.15 6.65 -2.36
N PHE A 95 18.16 6.65 -1.51
CA PHE A 95 16.75 6.60 -1.91
C PHE A 95 16.33 7.88 -2.60
N ILE A 96 15.28 7.76 -3.41
CA ILE A 96 14.59 8.92 -3.99
C ILE A 96 13.15 8.93 -3.54
N LYS A 97 12.54 10.12 -3.49
CA LYS A 97 11.14 10.28 -3.12
C LYS A 97 10.40 11.23 -4.04
N SER A 98 9.09 10.99 -4.19
CA SER A 98 8.22 11.92 -4.91
C SER A 98 8.13 13.25 -4.16
N LYS A 99 8.10 14.37 -4.90
CA LYS A 99 7.88 15.70 -4.33
C LYS A 99 6.45 15.84 -3.80
N ARG A 100 5.50 15.21 -4.49
CA ARG A 100 4.10 15.17 -4.08
C ARG A 100 3.91 14.10 -3.01
N LYS A 101 2.94 14.34 -2.15
CA LYS A 101 2.54 13.45 -1.06
C LYS A 101 1.13 12.96 -1.29
N PHE A 102 0.88 11.71 -0.95
CA PHE A 102 -0.37 11.01 -1.22
C PHE A 102 -0.91 10.36 0.04
N GLU A 103 -2.23 10.22 0.12
CA GLU A 103 -2.93 9.56 1.23
C GLU A 103 -3.47 8.21 0.78
N ASN A 104 -4.63 8.19 0.13
CA ASN A 104 -5.20 6.99 -0.46
C ASN A 104 -4.93 7.02 -1.96
N PHE A 105 -4.46 5.92 -2.52
CA PHE A 105 -4.08 5.94 -3.93
C PHE A 105 -4.08 4.55 -4.59
N GLN A 106 -4.16 4.60 -5.92
CA GLN A 106 -3.76 3.54 -6.82
C GLN A 106 -2.43 3.95 -7.46
N LEU A 107 -1.40 3.11 -7.32
CA LEU A 107 -0.07 3.32 -7.92
C LEU A 107 0.21 2.21 -8.92
N HIS A 108 0.59 2.60 -10.13
CA HIS A 108 1.19 1.70 -11.13
C HIS A 108 2.67 1.99 -11.25
N ILE A 109 3.49 0.95 -11.27
CA ILE A 109 4.93 1.05 -11.45
C ILE A 109 5.47 -0.18 -12.18
N GLU A 110 6.24 0.06 -13.25
CA GLU A 110 6.98 -0.99 -13.93
C GLU A 110 8.42 -1.00 -13.46
N TRP A 111 8.94 -2.19 -13.14
CA TRP A 111 10.30 -2.36 -12.68
C TRP A 111 10.96 -3.59 -13.32
N ARG A 112 12.29 -3.59 -13.38
CA ARG A 112 13.07 -4.78 -13.79
C ARG A 112 14.37 -4.84 -13.03
N THR A 113 14.78 -6.04 -12.68
CA THR A 113 16.11 -6.32 -12.14
C THR A 113 17.12 -6.42 -13.29
N PRO A 114 18.44 -6.27 -13.04
CA PRO A 114 19.45 -6.46 -14.06
C PRO A 114 19.32 -7.83 -14.76
N ALA A 115 19.52 -7.85 -16.09
CA ALA A 115 19.49 -9.11 -16.86
C ALA A 115 20.65 -10.04 -16.48
N GLU A 116 21.80 -9.45 -16.18
CA GLU A 116 22.94 -10.16 -15.64
C GLU A 116 22.73 -10.40 -14.13
N VAL A 117 22.60 -11.68 -13.77
CA VAL A 117 22.36 -12.08 -12.38
C VAL A 117 23.64 -11.95 -11.57
N SER A 118 23.58 -11.19 -10.48
CA SER A 118 24.67 -11.06 -9.53
C SER A 118 24.15 -11.20 -8.10
N GLY A 119 24.85 -11.97 -7.29
CA GLY A 119 24.44 -12.25 -5.92
C GLY A 119 23.38 -13.35 -5.79
N GLU A 120 22.91 -13.53 -4.57
CA GLU A 120 21.89 -14.51 -4.20
C GLU A 120 21.00 -13.95 -3.09
N SER A 121 19.85 -14.59 -2.84
CA SER A 121 18.91 -14.20 -1.78
C SER A 121 18.57 -12.70 -1.85
N GLN A 122 18.70 -11.95 -0.77
CA GLN A 122 18.43 -10.52 -0.71
C GLN A 122 19.52 -9.64 -1.38
N GLY A 123 20.63 -10.20 -1.76
CA GLY A 123 21.69 -9.51 -2.52
C GLY A 123 21.45 -9.45 -4.03
N ARG A 124 20.34 -10.02 -4.53
CA ARG A 124 20.10 -10.22 -5.94
C ARG A 124 18.99 -9.32 -6.47
N GLY A 125 19.36 -8.27 -7.22
CA GLY A 125 18.40 -7.37 -7.87
C GLY A 125 17.41 -6.74 -6.89
N ASN A 126 17.91 -6.25 -5.76
CA ASN A 126 17.11 -5.74 -4.64
C ASN A 126 16.84 -4.24 -4.76
N SER A 127 15.61 -3.88 -4.43
CA SER A 127 15.11 -2.52 -4.24
C SER A 127 13.79 -2.59 -3.44
N GLY A 128 13.09 -1.45 -3.29
CA GLY A 128 11.80 -1.37 -2.62
C GLY A 128 10.97 -0.19 -3.11
N VAL A 129 9.65 -0.34 -3.05
CA VAL A 129 8.67 0.73 -3.25
C VAL A 129 8.04 1.04 -1.90
N PHE A 130 8.33 2.23 -1.35
CA PHE A 130 7.79 2.64 -0.05
C PHE A 130 6.54 3.50 -0.24
N LEU A 131 5.47 3.09 0.40
CA LEU A 131 4.20 3.81 0.44
C LEU A 131 4.24 4.74 1.65
N GLN A 132 4.01 6.03 1.42
CA GLN A 132 4.06 7.09 2.45
C GLN A 132 5.38 7.13 3.25
N GLU A 133 6.51 6.77 2.62
CA GLU A 133 7.84 6.74 3.28
C GLU A 133 7.97 5.66 4.39
N LEU A 134 6.94 4.82 4.60
CA LEU A 134 6.82 3.95 5.78
C LEU A 134 6.70 2.46 5.44
N TYR A 135 5.99 2.10 4.37
CA TYR A 135 5.57 0.71 4.13
C TYR A 135 6.14 0.19 2.83
N GLU A 136 7.01 -0.79 2.92
CA GLU A 136 7.72 -1.34 1.76
C GLU A 136 6.98 -2.48 1.09
N VAL A 137 6.75 -2.31 -0.21
CA VAL A 137 6.49 -3.40 -1.15
C VAL A 137 7.82 -3.80 -1.76
N GLN A 138 8.27 -5.01 -1.47
CA GLN A 138 9.60 -5.50 -1.87
C GLN A 138 9.74 -5.63 -3.37
N VAL A 139 10.87 -5.13 -3.89
CA VAL A 139 11.39 -5.39 -5.23
C VAL A 139 12.60 -6.28 -5.13
N LEU A 140 12.56 -7.44 -5.78
CA LEU A 140 13.64 -8.43 -5.73
C LEU A 140 13.64 -9.28 -7.00
N ASP A 141 14.79 -9.70 -7.47
CA ASP A 141 14.86 -10.83 -8.40
C ASP A 141 14.51 -12.12 -7.64
N SER A 142 13.23 -12.47 -7.67
CA SER A 142 12.70 -13.68 -7.03
C SER A 142 12.58 -14.87 -7.99
N TYR A 143 13.04 -14.71 -9.26
CA TYR A 143 13.02 -15.79 -10.25
C TYR A 143 14.10 -16.84 -9.92
N ASN A 144 13.70 -18.05 -9.55
CA ASN A 144 14.60 -19.13 -9.13
C ASN A 144 15.63 -18.66 -8.07
N ASN A 145 15.20 -17.80 -7.14
CA ASN A 145 16.04 -17.24 -6.10
C ASN A 145 15.46 -17.59 -4.72
N ARG A 146 16.17 -18.42 -3.96
CA ARG A 146 15.75 -18.79 -2.63
C ARG A 146 16.07 -17.69 -1.62
N THR A 147 15.05 -17.20 -0.93
CA THR A 147 15.17 -16.25 0.19
C THR A 147 14.03 -16.50 1.20
N TYR A 148 14.01 -15.76 2.30
CA TYR A 148 12.89 -15.85 3.23
C TYR A 148 11.59 -15.35 2.59
N ARG A 149 10.48 -16.02 2.92
CA ARG A 149 9.19 -15.84 2.24
C ARG A 149 8.67 -14.41 2.24
N ASN A 150 8.80 -13.72 3.38
CA ASN A 150 8.36 -12.34 3.57
C ASN A 150 9.41 -11.28 3.14
N GLY A 151 10.36 -11.67 2.31
CA GLY A 151 11.31 -10.81 1.61
C GLY A 151 11.37 -11.09 0.11
N GLN A 152 10.43 -11.89 -0.42
CA GLN A 152 10.23 -12.11 -1.86
C GLN A 152 9.67 -10.84 -2.53
N ALA A 153 9.80 -10.71 -3.84
CA ALA A 153 9.08 -9.67 -4.60
C ALA A 153 7.59 -9.71 -4.29
N GLY A 154 6.97 -8.53 -4.12
CA GLY A 154 5.56 -8.40 -3.74
C GLY A 154 5.25 -8.71 -2.27
N SER A 155 6.26 -8.98 -1.43
CA SER A 155 6.09 -8.99 0.03
C SER A 155 5.79 -7.59 0.54
N LEU A 156 5.00 -7.52 1.62
CA LEU A 156 5.10 -6.42 2.56
C LEU A 156 6.28 -6.76 3.46
N TYR A 157 7.42 -6.11 3.21
CA TYR A 157 8.73 -6.55 3.68
C TYR A 157 8.74 -6.89 5.16
N LYS A 158 9.16 -8.13 5.48
CA LYS A 158 9.19 -8.76 6.81
C LYS A 158 7.85 -8.85 7.56
N GLN A 159 6.74 -8.37 6.96
CA GLN A 159 5.41 -8.52 7.55
C GLN A 159 4.63 -9.69 6.93
N TYR A 160 4.49 -9.70 5.60
CA TYR A 160 3.68 -10.70 4.89
C TYR A 160 4.38 -11.16 3.62
N ALA A 161 4.43 -12.47 3.44
CA ALA A 161 4.85 -13.06 2.17
C ALA A 161 3.82 -12.79 1.07
N PRO A 162 4.22 -12.76 -0.21
CA PRO A 162 3.27 -12.76 -1.30
C PRO A 162 2.51 -14.10 -1.32
N LEU A 163 1.26 -14.08 -1.80
CA LEU A 163 0.43 -15.29 -1.93
C LEU A 163 1.08 -16.30 -2.88
N VAL A 164 1.70 -15.82 -3.93
CA VAL A 164 2.41 -16.61 -4.95
C VAL A 164 3.63 -15.83 -5.46
N ASN A 165 4.62 -16.52 -6.00
CA ASN A 165 5.75 -15.92 -6.72
C ASN A 165 5.44 -15.93 -8.22
N VAL A 166 5.25 -14.75 -8.80
CA VAL A 166 4.97 -14.54 -10.24
C VAL A 166 6.06 -13.74 -10.93
N CYS A 167 7.27 -13.75 -10.35
CA CYS A 167 8.41 -13.02 -10.89
C CYS A 167 8.83 -13.59 -12.26
N LYS A 168 8.94 -12.71 -13.25
CA LYS A 168 9.51 -13.02 -14.55
C LYS A 168 11.04 -13.11 -14.44
N LYS A 169 11.70 -13.56 -15.51
CA LYS A 169 13.17 -13.66 -15.56
C LYS A 169 13.86 -12.31 -15.33
N PRO A 170 15.09 -12.30 -14.80
CA PRO A 170 15.92 -11.09 -14.76
C PRO A 170 15.97 -10.38 -16.11
N GLY A 171 15.91 -9.06 -16.10
CA GLY A 171 15.87 -8.24 -17.32
C GLY A 171 14.48 -8.05 -17.92
N GLU A 172 13.50 -8.88 -17.60
CA GLU A 172 12.12 -8.70 -18.05
C GLU A 172 11.38 -7.70 -17.18
N TRP A 173 10.48 -6.91 -17.79
CA TRP A 173 9.65 -5.95 -17.09
C TRP A 173 8.57 -6.64 -16.25
N GLN A 174 8.50 -6.24 -14.99
CA GLN A 174 7.48 -6.58 -14.01
C GLN A 174 6.57 -5.37 -13.83
N THR A 175 5.32 -5.61 -13.44
CA THR A 175 4.39 -4.55 -13.04
C THR A 175 3.97 -4.74 -11.59
N TYR A 176 3.82 -3.64 -10.87
CA TYR A 176 3.02 -3.57 -9.66
C TYR A 176 1.84 -2.64 -9.89
N ASP A 177 0.64 -3.11 -9.56
CA ASP A 177 -0.54 -2.30 -9.35
C ASP A 177 -0.89 -2.37 -7.86
N ILE A 178 -0.72 -1.24 -7.17
CA ILE A 178 -0.84 -1.14 -5.72
C ILE A 178 -2.03 -0.26 -5.38
N ILE A 179 -2.98 -0.79 -4.61
CA ILE A 179 -4.09 -0.03 -4.05
C ILE A 179 -3.81 0.12 -2.56
N TYR A 180 -3.63 1.36 -2.13
CA TYR A 180 -3.28 1.68 -0.75
C TYR A 180 -4.35 2.55 -0.10
N THR A 181 -4.75 2.17 1.11
CA THR A 181 -5.63 2.96 1.98
C THR A 181 -4.84 3.35 3.22
N ALA A 182 -4.71 4.65 3.45
CA ALA A 182 -4.00 5.21 4.58
C ALA A 182 -4.71 4.94 5.91
N PRO A 183 -3.98 4.99 7.03
CA PRO A 183 -4.60 4.92 8.35
C PRO A 183 -5.39 6.18 8.63
N THR A 184 -6.47 6.04 9.39
CA THR A 184 -7.17 7.20 9.97
C THR A 184 -6.87 7.28 11.46
N PHE A 185 -6.68 8.49 11.97
CA PHE A 185 -6.31 8.74 13.36
C PHE A 185 -7.42 9.45 14.11
N GLY A 186 -7.51 9.18 15.42
CA GLY A 186 -8.35 9.91 16.34
C GLY A 186 -7.88 11.36 16.56
N ASN A 187 -8.59 12.06 17.41
CA ASN A 187 -8.23 13.45 17.77
C ASN A 187 -6.98 13.53 18.65
N ASP A 188 -6.66 12.47 19.37
CA ASP A 188 -5.39 12.35 20.11
C ASP A 188 -4.26 11.87 19.18
N SER A 189 -3.02 12.12 19.60
CA SER A 189 -1.83 11.76 18.81
C SER A 189 -1.45 10.27 18.88
N ALA A 190 -2.19 9.46 19.63
CA ALA A 190 -1.83 8.10 19.98
C ALA A 190 -2.80 7.03 19.43
N SER A 191 -4.05 7.40 19.10
CA SER A 191 -5.05 6.45 18.65
C SER A 191 -5.25 6.50 17.14
N TYR A 192 -5.22 5.35 16.50
CA TYR A 192 -5.74 5.20 15.14
C TYR A 192 -7.16 4.63 15.19
N VAL A 193 -7.97 5.05 14.23
CA VAL A 193 -9.32 4.51 14.03
C VAL A 193 -9.25 3.32 13.08
N THR A 194 -8.48 3.46 11.99
CA THR A 194 -8.25 2.36 11.05
C THR A 194 -6.75 2.20 10.77
N ARG A 195 -6.31 0.96 10.62
CA ARG A 195 -4.94 0.65 10.15
C ARG A 195 -4.85 0.76 8.64
N PRO A 196 -3.67 1.07 8.10
CA PRO A 196 -3.49 1.10 6.66
C PRO A 196 -3.66 -0.29 6.05
N ARG A 197 -4.13 -0.30 4.81
CA ARG A 197 -4.39 -1.52 4.04
C ARG A 197 -3.76 -1.42 2.67
N VAL A 198 -3.33 -2.56 2.17
CA VAL A 198 -2.74 -2.63 0.85
C VAL A 198 -3.20 -3.88 0.09
N THR A 199 -3.47 -3.68 -1.19
CA THR A 199 -3.63 -4.75 -2.18
C THR A 199 -2.55 -4.56 -3.23
N VAL A 200 -1.88 -5.65 -3.62
CA VAL A 200 -0.83 -5.63 -4.64
C VAL A 200 -1.11 -6.70 -5.67
N LEU A 201 -1.15 -6.29 -6.94
CA LEU A 201 -1.07 -7.20 -8.08
C LEU A 201 0.35 -7.09 -8.64
N GLN A 202 1.00 -8.23 -8.86
CA GLN A 202 2.26 -8.31 -9.59
C GLN A 202 2.02 -9.03 -10.91
N ASN A 203 2.37 -8.40 -12.04
CA ASN A 203 2.14 -8.94 -13.37
C ASN A 203 0.66 -9.35 -13.60
N GLY A 204 -0.29 -8.59 -13.05
CA GLY A 204 -1.72 -8.86 -13.12
C GLY A 204 -2.22 -9.94 -12.16
N VAL A 205 -1.34 -10.56 -11.35
CA VAL A 205 -1.71 -11.61 -10.39
C VAL A 205 -1.73 -11.05 -8.97
N LEU A 206 -2.80 -11.33 -8.23
CA LEU A 206 -2.96 -10.89 -6.84
C LEU A 206 -1.91 -11.55 -5.93
N VAL A 207 -1.04 -10.73 -5.33
CA VAL A 207 0.00 -11.19 -4.40
C VAL A 207 -0.22 -10.73 -2.96
N GLN A 208 -0.95 -9.61 -2.76
CA GLN A 208 -1.43 -9.16 -1.45
C GLN A 208 -2.90 -8.76 -1.57
N ASN A 209 -3.77 -9.29 -0.71
CA ASN A 209 -5.21 -9.07 -0.77
C ASN A 209 -5.71 -8.28 0.44
N ASN A 210 -5.86 -6.97 0.30
CA ASN A 210 -6.40 -6.08 1.33
C ASN A 210 -5.78 -6.32 2.71
N VAL A 211 -4.46 -6.46 2.74
CA VAL A 211 -3.70 -6.80 3.95
C VAL A 211 -3.62 -5.59 4.87
N VAL A 212 -3.87 -5.81 6.15
CA VAL A 212 -3.69 -4.80 7.20
C VAL A 212 -2.21 -4.73 7.59
N LEU A 213 -1.57 -3.58 7.39
CA LEU A 213 -0.20 -3.37 7.77
C LEU A 213 -0.04 -3.33 9.30
N ARG A 214 1.02 -3.97 9.80
CA ARG A 214 1.29 -4.07 11.25
C ARG A 214 2.00 -2.85 11.82
N GLY A 215 2.65 -2.07 10.96
CA GLY A 215 3.43 -0.89 11.29
C GLY A 215 4.38 -0.52 10.16
N PRO A 216 5.22 0.51 10.32
CA PRO A 216 6.31 0.82 9.40
C PRO A 216 7.21 -0.40 9.14
N THR A 217 7.86 -0.41 7.98
CA THR A 217 8.81 -1.47 7.65
C THR A 217 10.02 -1.43 8.59
N GLU A 218 10.33 -2.57 9.19
CA GLU A 218 11.48 -2.74 10.08
C GLU A 218 12.43 -3.81 9.52
N TYR A 219 13.73 -3.47 9.40
CA TYR A 219 14.75 -4.45 9.02
C TYR A 219 15.04 -5.42 10.16
N ILE A 220 15.16 -4.89 11.38
CA ILE A 220 15.40 -5.66 12.62
C ILE A 220 14.31 -5.26 13.60
N GLY A 221 13.53 -6.23 14.06
CA GLY A 221 12.44 -6.00 14.98
C GLY A 221 11.10 -6.55 14.49
N ILE A 222 10.10 -6.39 15.31
CA ILE A 222 8.71 -6.73 14.99
C ILE A 222 8.02 -5.42 14.63
N PRO A 223 7.43 -5.31 13.44
CA PRO A 223 6.66 -4.12 13.09
C PRO A 223 5.52 -3.92 14.09
N GLU A 224 5.59 -2.84 14.82
CA GLU A 224 4.54 -2.43 15.73
C GLU A 224 4.00 -1.07 15.29
N TYR A 225 2.69 -0.94 15.38
CA TYR A 225 2.07 0.33 15.07
C TYR A 225 2.15 1.26 16.28
N PHE A 226 3.33 1.74 16.63
CA PHE A 226 3.50 2.90 17.51
C PHE A 226 3.22 4.15 16.69
N ILE A 227 2.01 4.62 16.78
CA ILE A 227 1.56 5.61 15.85
C ILE A 227 1.93 6.98 16.36
N LYS A 228 2.87 7.59 15.68
CA LYS A 228 2.79 9.03 15.51
C LYS A 228 1.76 9.27 14.40
N LYS A 229 0.71 10.02 14.71
CA LYS A 229 -0.20 10.55 13.71
C LYS A 229 0.61 11.13 12.56
N HIS A 230 0.36 10.64 11.35
CA HIS A 230 0.96 11.15 10.13
C HIS A 230 -0.13 11.47 9.11
N GLY A 231 0.16 12.31 8.18
CA GLY A 231 -0.69 12.63 7.04
C GLY A 231 -0.17 11.99 5.76
N PRO A 232 -0.50 12.58 4.60
CA PRO A 232 0.02 12.18 3.31
C PRO A 232 1.54 12.10 3.30
N GLY A 233 2.10 11.09 2.66
CA GLY A 233 3.55 10.87 2.52
C GLY A 233 3.96 10.62 1.08
N SER A 234 5.26 10.68 0.81
CA SER A 234 5.83 10.46 -0.51
C SER A 234 5.85 8.98 -0.88
N ILE A 235 5.92 8.69 -2.16
CA ILE A 235 6.37 7.39 -2.67
C ILE A 235 7.90 7.44 -2.69
N GLU A 236 8.57 6.42 -2.11
CA GLU A 236 10.02 6.33 -2.18
C GLU A 236 10.44 5.09 -2.96
N LEU A 237 11.58 5.20 -3.65
CA LEU A 237 12.26 4.09 -4.31
C LEU A 237 13.63 3.90 -3.67
N GLN A 238 13.96 2.64 -3.38
CA GLN A 238 15.15 2.28 -2.63
C GLN A 238 16.37 2.06 -3.54
N ASP A 239 17.50 2.66 -3.18
CA ASP A 239 18.83 2.19 -3.62
C ASP A 239 19.33 1.13 -2.62
N HIS A 240 19.36 -0.13 -3.07
CA HIS A 240 19.95 -1.24 -2.32
C HIS A 240 21.28 -1.71 -2.96
N GLY A 241 21.90 -0.86 -3.76
CA GLY A 241 23.17 -1.15 -4.44
C GLY A 241 23.05 -2.01 -5.69
N ASN A 242 21.84 -2.35 -6.14
CA ASN A 242 21.58 -3.06 -7.38
C ASN A 242 20.94 -2.10 -8.40
N PRO A 243 21.35 -2.11 -9.69
CA PRO A 243 20.82 -1.20 -10.70
C PRO A 243 19.45 -1.67 -11.20
N VAL A 244 18.45 -1.56 -10.33
CA VAL A 244 17.05 -1.84 -10.68
C VAL A 244 16.52 -0.71 -11.55
N GLY A 245 15.89 -1.07 -12.67
CA GLY A 245 15.29 -0.12 -13.59
C GLY A 245 13.81 0.07 -13.33
N TYR A 246 13.33 1.30 -13.46
CA TYR A 246 11.93 1.69 -13.32
C TYR A 246 11.46 2.48 -14.53
N ARG A 247 10.19 2.36 -14.89
CA ARG A 247 9.52 3.16 -15.91
C ARG A 247 8.03 3.20 -15.69
N ASN A 248 7.31 4.03 -16.44
CA ASN A 248 5.86 4.10 -16.44
C ASN A 248 5.29 4.13 -15.02
N ILE A 249 5.64 5.20 -14.28
CA ILE A 249 5.19 5.37 -12.90
C ILE A 249 4.09 6.42 -12.89
N TRP A 250 2.89 6.01 -12.49
CA TRP A 250 1.77 6.92 -12.31
C TRP A 250 0.95 6.58 -11.08
N ILE A 251 0.31 7.58 -10.52
CA ILE A 251 -0.49 7.46 -9.32
C ILE A 251 -1.83 8.19 -9.50
N ARG A 252 -2.85 7.66 -8.89
CA ARG A 252 -4.19 8.19 -8.89
C ARG A 252 -4.69 8.27 -7.45
N GLU A 253 -5.13 9.43 -7.01
CA GLU A 253 -5.73 9.63 -5.69
C GLU A 253 -7.14 9.04 -5.63
N LEU A 254 -7.52 8.48 -4.46
CA LEU A 254 -8.78 7.79 -4.21
C LEU A 254 -9.62 8.53 -3.17
#